data_f8de02c14359869a341c3182b983f06a
#
_entry.id   f8de02c14359869a341c3182b983f06a
#
_cell.length_a   1.000
_cell.length_b   1.000
_cell.length_c   1.000
_cell.angle_alpha   90.00
_cell.angle_beta   90.00
_cell.angle_gamma   90.00
#
_symmetry.space_group_name_H-M   'P 1'
#
loop_
_entity.id
_entity.type
_entity.pdbx_description
1 polymer ?
#
loop_
_entity_poly.entity_id
_entity_poly.type
_entity_poly.pdbx_seq_one_letter_code
_entity_poly.pdbx_strand_id
1 'polypeptide(L)'
;METEKKGLSIIFHSGSYDRMYHGFSIVLVALALGREARCFFTYWALQYLVKGKSVFQLNEEGQSHRKLWEEHMRKGHIQEISELLIQAKAMGAKFYVCTNSMGLLNVSRDELVNEGDKSMGR
;
A
#
# COMPACT_ATOMS: atom_id res chain seq x y z
N MET A 1 0.65 -30.03 17.70
CA MET A 1 1.38 -28.81 17.40
C MET A 1 0.96 -28.22 16.07
N GLU A 2 0.56 -27.00 16.12
CA GLU A 2 0.13 -26.32 14.91
C GLU A 2 1.32 -25.86 14.09
N THR A 3 1.40 -26.32 12.84
CA THR A 3 2.50 -25.97 11.96
C THR A 3 2.07 -25.11 10.79
N GLU A 4 0.78 -24.90 10.66
CA GLU A 4 0.24 -24.17 9.54
C GLU A 4 0.51 -22.68 9.69
N LYS A 5 1.08 -22.05 8.66
CA LYS A 5 1.28 -20.62 8.67
C LYS A 5 -0.01 -19.90 8.38
N LYS A 6 -0.27 -18.87 9.15
CA LYS A 6 -1.42 -18.03 8.91
C LYS A 6 -0.96 -16.77 8.20
N GLY A 7 -1.73 -16.38 7.21
CA GLY A 7 -1.40 -15.21 6.43
C GLY A 7 -2.21 -14.01 6.80
N LEU A 8 -1.81 -12.88 6.28
CA LEU A 8 -2.54 -11.63 6.38
C LEU A 8 -3.03 -11.26 4.99
N SER A 9 -4.32 -10.94 4.89
CA SER A 9 -4.86 -10.35 3.68
C SER A 9 -5.42 -8.99 4.05
N ILE A 10 -5.00 -7.98 3.32
CA ILE A 10 -5.42 -6.62 3.62
C ILE A 10 -5.93 -5.96 2.36
N ILE A 11 -7.02 -5.22 2.48
CA ILE A 11 -7.63 -4.51 1.38
C ILE A 11 -7.42 -3.02 1.60
N PHE A 12 -6.71 -2.40 0.67
CA PHE A 12 -6.52 -0.96 0.67
C PHE A 12 -7.54 -0.35 -0.28
N HIS A 13 -8.37 0.54 0.22
CA HIS A 13 -9.34 1.22 -0.65
C HIS A 13 -9.33 2.73 -0.48
N SER A 14 -8.64 3.22 0.51
CA SER A 14 -8.59 4.65 0.80
C SER A 14 -7.41 5.29 0.10
N GLY A 15 -7.61 6.51 -0.38
CA GLY A 15 -6.50 7.32 -0.90
C GLY A 15 -5.74 8.06 0.18
N SER A 16 -6.08 7.83 1.43
CA SER A 16 -5.47 8.53 2.55
C SER A 16 -4.08 7.99 2.84
N TYR A 17 -3.09 8.88 2.86
CA TYR A 17 -1.70 8.51 3.07
C TYR A 17 -1.48 7.86 4.43
N ASP A 18 -2.10 8.41 5.45
CA ASP A 18 -1.92 7.88 6.80
C ASP A 18 -2.52 6.48 6.95
N ARG A 19 -3.63 6.20 6.28
CA ARG A 19 -4.20 4.86 6.31
C ARG A 19 -3.33 3.87 5.55
N MET A 20 -2.78 4.28 4.41
CA MET A 20 -1.86 3.44 3.65
C MET A 20 -0.62 3.14 4.48
N TYR A 21 -0.07 4.17 5.13
CA TYR A 21 1.10 4.00 5.96
C TYR A 21 0.84 3.01 7.10
N HIS A 22 -0.30 3.17 7.76
CA HIS A 22 -0.67 2.28 8.86
C HIS A 22 -0.82 0.85 8.38
N GLY A 23 -1.50 0.65 7.24
CA GLY A 23 -1.69 -0.68 6.69
C GLY A 23 -0.37 -1.35 6.35
N PHE A 24 0.56 -0.61 5.74
CA PHE A 24 1.87 -1.17 5.40
C PHE A 24 2.70 -1.46 6.64
N SER A 25 2.52 -0.69 7.71
CA SER A 25 3.19 -1.02 8.97
C SER A 25 2.77 -2.40 9.46
N ILE A 26 1.47 -2.70 9.34
CA ILE A 26 0.97 -4.02 9.73
C ILE A 26 1.50 -5.10 8.80
N VAL A 27 1.54 -4.84 7.50
CA VAL A 27 2.05 -5.79 6.53
C VAL A 27 3.50 -6.15 6.83
N LEU A 28 4.33 -5.14 7.10
CA LEU A 28 5.75 -5.38 7.36
C LEU A 28 5.94 -6.19 8.64
N VAL A 29 5.13 -5.96 9.67
CA VAL A 29 5.21 -6.74 10.89
C VAL A 29 4.84 -8.20 10.62
N ALA A 30 3.79 -8.42 9.83
CA ALA A 30 3.36 -9.78 9.50
C ALA A 30 4.48 -10.52 8.77
N LEU A 31 5.10 -9.84 7.80
CA LEU A 31 6.20 -10.46 7.04
C LEU A 31 7.39 -10.74 7.94
N ALA A 32 7.71 -9.83 8.85
CA ALA A 32 8.82 -10.03 9.78
C ALA A 32 8.58 -11.21 10.71
N LEU A 33 7.32 -11.54 10.97
CA LEU A 33 6.96 -12.70 11.78
C LEU A 33 6.90 -13.99 10.97
N GLY A 34 7.28 -13.94 9.70
CA GLY A 34 7.29 -15.13 8.85
C GLY A 34 5.95 -15.49 8.27
N ARG A 35 5.00 -14.58 8.28
CA ARG A 35 3.67 -14.83 7.74
C ARG A 35 3.58 -14.33 6.31
N GLU A 36 2.68 -14.93 5.55
CA GLU A 36 2.39 -14.43 4.21
C GLU A 36 1.55 -13.16 4.30
N ALA A 37 1.71 -12.30 3.31
CA ALA A 37 0.90 -11.09 3.25
C ALA A 37 0.43 -10.87 1.82
N ARG A 38 -0.87 -10.64 1.67
CA ARG A 38 -1.51 -10.33 0.40
C ARG A 38 -2.18 -8.98 0.52
N CYS A 39 -1.86 -8.11 -0.42
CA CYS A 39 -2.35 -6.72 -0.42
C CYS A 39 -3.18 -6.49 -1.66
N PHE A 40 -4.43 -6.11 -1.47
CA PHE A 40 -5.34 -5.78 -2.56
C PHE A 40 -5.48 -4.28 -2.64
N PHE A 41 -5.27 -3.73 -3.84
CA PHE A 41 -5.36 -2.29 -4.07
C PHE A 41 -6.59 -2.01 -4.91
N THR A 42 -7.54 -1.31 -4.30
CA THR A 42 -8.82 -0.99 -4.93
C THR A 42 -9.08 0.51 -4.81
N TYR A 43 -9.96 1.01 -5.66
CA TYR A 43 -10.42 2.40 -5.63
C TYR A 43 -9.24 3.37 -5.51
N TRP A 44 -9.31 4.31 -4.59
CA TRP A 44 -8.35 5.40 -4.48
C TRP A 44 -6.96 4.92 -4.07
N ALA A 45 -6.87 3.76 -3.42
CA ALA A 45 -5.58 3.22 -3.02
C ALA A 45 -4.73 2.80 -4.23
N LEU A 46 -5.37 2.50 -5.35
CA LEU A 46 -4.65 2.11 -6.56
C LEU A 46 -3.71 3.20 -7.04
N GLN A 47 -4.00 4.45 -6.71
CA GLN A 47 -3.16 5.57 -7.14
C GLN A 47 -1.72 5.44 -6.68
N TYR A 48 -1.50 4.76 -5.56
CA TYR A 48 -0.14 4.58 -5.03
C TYR A 48 0.71 3.65 -5.88
N LEU A 49 0.08 2.88 -6.77
CA LEU A 49 0.80 1.98 -7.66
C LEU A 49 1.04 2.57 -9.04
N VAL A 50 0.56 3.77 -9.30
CA VAL A 50 0.72 4.40 -10.62
C VAL A 50 2.11 5.01 -10.72
N LYS A 51 2.83 4.67 -11.78
CA LYS A 51 4.19 5.16 -12.00
C LYS A 51 4.21 6.68 -12.07
N GLY A 52 5.19 7.26 -11.43
CA GLY A 52 5.40 8.70 -11.50
C GLY A 52 4.39 9.54 -10.78
N LYS A 53 3.42 8.93 -10.12
CA LYS A 53 2.42 9.67 -9.39
C LYS A 53 2.81 9.76 -7.92
N SER A 54 2.81 10.99 -7.41
CA SER A 54 3.09 11.24 -6.00
C SER A 54 1.77 11.61 -5.32
N VAL A 55 1.45 10.86 -4.27
CA VAL A 55 0.20 11.06 -3.54
C VAL A 55 0.54 11.36 -2.08
N PHE A 56 0.05 12.47 -1.58
CA PHE A 56 0.13 12.77 -0.16
C PHE A 56 -1.16 13.46 0.24
N GLN A 57 -2.13 12.66 0.62
CA GLN A 57 -3.45 13.16 1.00
C GLN A 57 -3.85 12.48 2.29
N LEU A 58 -3.96 13.26 3.35
CA LEU A 58 -4.35 12.74 4.66
C LEU A 58 -5.86 12.75 4.78
N ASN A 59 -6.40 11.84 5.62
CA ASN A 59 -7.81 11.87 5.90
C ASN A 59 -8.11 13.06 6.83
N GLU A 60 -9.38 13.22 7.17
CA GLU A 60 -9.82 14.36 7.96
C GLU A 60 -9.07 14.48 9.28
N GLU A 61 -8.94 13.36 9.96
CA GLU A 61 -8.22 13.33 11.23
C GLU A 61 -6.75 13.62 11.03
N GLY A 62 -6.16 13.05 9.98
CA GLY A 62 -4.76 13.26 9.68
C GLY A 62 -4.42 14.69 9.30
N GLN A 63 -5.38 15.42 8.70
CA GLN A 63 -5.12 16.80 8.30
C GLN A 63 -4.78 17.68 9.50
N SER A 64 -5.36 17.42 10.65
CA SER A 64 -5.06 18.21 11.84
C SER A 64 -3.64 17.97 12.33
N HIS A 65 -2.98 16.92 11.84
CA HIS A 65 -1.60 16.59 12.19
C HIS A 65 -0.65 16.70 11.02
N ARG A 66 -1.05 17.43 9.98
CA ARG A 66 -0.28 17.47 8.74
C ARG A 66 1.13 17.98 8.94
N LYS A 67 1.30 19.01 9.76
CA LYS A 67 2.63 19.56 10.00
C LYS A 67 3.54 18.55 10.67
N LEU A 68 2.98 17.75 11.55
CA LEU A 68 3.74 16.69 12.22
C LEU A 68 4.22 15.66 11.23
N TRP A 69 3.34 15.23 10.31
CA TRP A 69 3.71 14.29 9.26
C TRP A 69 4.82 14.85 8.37
N GLU A 70 4.64 16.09 7.91
CA GLU A 70 5.61 16.71 7.02
C GLU A 70 6.98 16.87 7.68
N GLU A 71 6.98 17.21 8.95
CA GLU A 71 8.22 17.35 9.68
C GLU A 71 8.97 16.02 9.82
N HIS A 72 8.25 14.95 10.17
CA HIS A 72 8.87 13.65 10.30
C HIS A 72 9.34 13.10 8.98
N MET A 73 8.60 13.36 7.91
CA MET A 73 9.03 12.94 6.58
C MET A 73 10.31 13.67 6.17
N ARG A 74 10.35 14.98 6.44
CA ARG A 74 11.53 15.79 6.11
C ARG A 74 12.76 15.32 6.88
N LYS A 75 12.57 14.88 8.12
CA LYS A 75 13.67 14.40 8.96
C LYS A 75 14.04 12.95 8.71
N GLY A 76 13.29 12.28 7.85
CA GLY A 76 13.56 10.88 7.56
C GLY A 76 13.07 9.90 8.60
N HIS A 77 12.23 10.33 9.53
CA HIS A 77 11.70 9.45 10.57
C HIS A 77 10.54 8.60 10.06
N ILE A 78 9.91 9.01 8.96
CA ILE A 78 8.80 8.30 8.34
C ILE A 78 9.20 8.03 6.90
N GLN A 79 9.12 6.76 6.48
CA GLN A 79 9.42 6.39 5.11
C GLN A 79 8.27 6.76 4.21
N GLU A 80 8.58 6.98 2.94
CA GLU A 80 7.54 7.20 1.95
C GLU A 80 6.85 5.89 1.60
N ILE A 81 5.59 5.99 1.17
CA ILE A 81 4.82 4.80 0.81
C ILE A 81 5.53 4.03 -0.30
N SER A 82 6.14 4.73 -1.26
CA SER A 82 6.85 4.05 -2.35
C SER A 82 7.97 3.16 -1.82
N GLU A 83 8.66 3.61 -0.77
CA GLU A 83 9.71 2.81 -0.15
C GLU A 83 9.13 1.60 0.59
N LEU A 84 7.98 1.80 1.25
CA LEU A 84 7.32 0.71 1.95
C LEU A 84 6.83 -0.36 0.98
N LEU A 85 6.35 0.06 -0.18
CA LEU A 85 5.94 -0.88 -1.23
C LEU A 85 7.11 -1.76 -1.66
N ILE A 86 8.25 -1.13 -1.92
CA ILE A 86 9.44 -1.85 -2.36
C ILE A 86 9.89 -2.81 -1.26
N GLN A 87 9.91 -2.34 -0.03
CA GLN A 87 10.34 -3.16 1.09
C GLN A 87 9.42 -4.35 1.30
N ALA A 88 8.12 -4.12 1.27
CA ALA A 88 7.15 -5.20 1.44
C ALA A 88 7.29 -6.25 0.34
N LYS A 89 7.47 -5.79 -0.89
CA LYS A 89 7.65 -6.71 -2.02
C LYS A 89 8.91 -7.54 -1.85
N ALA A 90 10.00 -6.90 -1.42
CA ALA A 90 11.27 -7.59 -1.20
C ALA A 90 11.14 -8.64 -0.09
N MET A 91 10.27 -8.42 0.87
CA MET A 91 10.03 -9.36 1.97
C MET A 91 9.00 -10.44 1.62
N GLY A 92 8.47 -10.42 0.40
CA GLY A 92 7.61 -11.48 -0.08
C GLY A 92 6.13 -11.17 -0.15
N ALA A 93 5.74 -9.92 0.05
CA ALA A 93 4.32 -9.55 -0.06
C ALA A 93 3.84 -9.72 -1.50
N LYS A 94 2.59 -10.12 -1.65
CA LYS A 94 1.95 -10.24 -2.95
C LYS A 94 0.93 -9.14 -3.12
N PHE A 95 1.00 -8.47 -4.26
CA PHE A 95 0.13 -7.34 -4.55
C PHE A 95 -0.86 -7.73 -5.64
N TYR A 96 -2.10 -7.34 -5.44
CA TYR A 96 -3.18 -7.58 -6.39
C TYR A 96 -3.89 -6.27 -6.64
N VAL A 97 -4.30 -6.03 -7.88
CA VAL A 97 -5.00 -4.81 -8.23
C VAL A 97 -6.37 -5.17 -8.79
N CYS A 98 -7.34 -4.31 -8.50
CA CYS A 98 -8.71 -4.50 -8.95
C CYS A 98 -8.88 -3.89 -10.34
N THR A 99 -9.27 -4.70 -11.32
CA THR A 99 -9.44 -4.20 -12.67
C THR A 99 -10.59 -3.22 -12.80
N ASN A 100 -11.63 -3.38 -11.98
CA ASN A 100 -12.71 -2.38 -11.96
C ASN A 100 -12.22 -1.03 -11.52
N SER A 101 -11.34 -1.00 -10.53
CA SER A 101 -10.76 0.27 -10.06
C SER A 101 -9.86 0.87 -11.12
N MET A 102 -9.13 0.03 -11.86
CA MET A 102 -8.32 0.53 -12.95
C MET A 102 -9.19 1.24 -13.99
N GLY A 103 -10.33 0.64 -14.33
CA GLY A 103 -11.25 1.27 -15.26
C GLY A 103 -11.82 2.57 -14.73
N LEU A 104 -12.20 2.59 -13.46
CA LEU A 104 -12.74 3.78 -12.82
C LEU A 104 -11.75 4.94 -12.85
N LEU A 105 -10.49 4.64 -12.60
CA LEU A 105 -9.45 5.66 -12.52
C LEU A 105 -8.74 5.92 -13.84
N ASN A 106 -9.17 5.24 -14.89
CA ASN A 106 -8.55 5.36 -16.22
C ASN A 106 -7.06 5.02 -16.18
N VAL A 107 -6.71 3.94 -15.49
CA VAL A 107 -5.33 3.50 -15.36
C VAL A 107 -5.16 2.21 -16.15
N SER A 108 -4.16 2.17 -17.02
CA SER A 108 -3.84 0.96 -17.76
C SER A 108 -2.78 0.16 -17.00
N ARG A 109 -2.66 -1.12 -17.37
CA ARG A 109 -1.75 -2.02 -16.66
C ARG A 109 -0.31 -1.57 -16.74
N ASP A 110 0.11 -1.04 -17.89
CA ASP A 110 1.50 -0.61 -18.05
C ASP A 110 1.82 0.69 -17.33
N GLU A 111 0.80 1.38 -16.80
CA GLU A 111 1.03 2.56 -15.96
C GLU A 111 1.33 2.19 -14.52
N LEU A 112 1.16 0.92 -14.15
CA LEU A 112 1.40 0.46 -12.79
C LEU A 112 2.86 0.09 -12.59
N VAL A 113 3.33 0.27 -11.36
CA VAL A 113 4.69 -0.14 -11.01
C VAL A 113 4.78 -1.66 -11.04
N ASN A 114 6.03 -2.17 -11.19
CA ASN A 114 6.25 -3.60 -11.32
C ASN A 114 5.95 -4.39 -10.06
N GLU A 115 5.61 -3.71 -8.99
CA GLU A 115 5.26 -4.38 -7.74
C GLU A 115 3.93 -5.08 -7.78
N GLY A 116 3.09 -4.77 -8.79
CA GLY A 116 1.81 -5.44 -8.92
C GLY A 116 1.99 -6.86 -9.44
N ASP A 117 1.51 -7.85 -8.69
CA ASP A 117 1.65 -9.24 -9.07
C ASP A 117 0.65 -9.65 -10.13
N LYS A 118 -0.60 -9.30 -9.95
CA LYS A 118 -1.63 -9.64 -10.90
C LYS A 118 -2.86 -8.80 -10.67
N SER A 119 -3.66 -8.71 -11.71
CA SER A 119 -4.94 -8.01 -11.62
C SER A 119 -5.98 -8.92 -10.99
N MET A 120 -6.84 -8.34 -10.20
CA MET A 120 -7.96 -9.02 -9.58
C MET A 120 -9.25 -8.36 -10.03
N GLY A 121 -10.32 -9.13 -10.02
CA GLY A 121 -11.61 -8.64 -10.43
C GLY A 121 -11.80 -8.72 -11.94
N ARG A 122 -12.99 -8.83 -12.31
CA ARG A 122 -13.33 -8.96 -13.73
C ARG A 122 -14.51 -8.09 -14.02
#